data_4acb1e33884290073332c4eba99d1427
#
_entry.id   4acb1e33884290073332c4eba99d1427
#
_cell.length_a   1.000
_cell.length_b   1.000
_cell.length_c   1.000
_cell.angle_alpha   90.00
_cell.angle_beta   90.00
_cell.angle_gamma   90.00
#
_symmetry.space_group_name_H-M   'P 1'
#
loop_
_entity.id
_entity.type
_entity.pdbx_description
1 polymer ?
#
loop_
_entity_poly.entity_id
_entity_poly.type
_entity_poly.pdbx_seq_one_letter_code
_entity_poly.pdbx_strand_id
1 'polypeptide(L)'
;MAEHLAEKGVTPYGYDVINEAITDGNGNKVRGVDNVFGMSGDTEPTENEADGLELNWESGHFYWGYYVKDYGVKAFQLARKYLPAETKLFINDYNLETSPSKLAALIEWVKSIDAANGSAIVDGIGTQMHIAINPTDDATSNTSIVSNLKEKVDAQFKTLAATGKLVRVTELDVDMCKYNANGEREAISSPSAAQYKCQADVYKMVFESYKTNVPEAQQSGITIWSLTDNPDEHEYWLKDGKPNLFDADNLRKWAYKGACDGIAGEDLGLKFGGEDYKAYYERQNVSPTVQ
;
A
#
# COMPACT_ATOMS: atom_id res chain seq x y z
N MET A 1 -16.01 -10.87 13.17
CA MET A 1 -15.99 -9.50 12.63
C MET A 1 -17.22 -9.21 11.77
N ALA A 2 -17.54 -9.99 10.73
CA ALA A 2 -18.69 -9.74 9.86
C ALA A 2 -20.02 -9.64 10.62
N GLU A 3 -20.32 -10.57 11.54
CA GLU A 3 -21.50 -10.54 12.40
C GLU A 3 -21.54 -9.28 13.26
N HIS A 4 -20.40 -8.87 13.84
CA HIS A 4 -20.34 -7.65 14.65
C HIS A 4 -20.62 -6.38 13.82
N LEU A 5 -20.11 -6.30 12.60
CA LEU A 5 -20.41 -5.19 11.69
C LEU A 5 -21.91 -5.16 11.35
N ALA A 6 -22.49 -6.31 11.06
CA ALA A 6 -23.93 -6.44 10.79
C ALA A 6 -24.79 -6.01 11.99
N GLU A 7 -24.43 -6.42 13.20
CA GLU A 7 -25.09 -6.00 14.47
C GLU A 7 -25.03 -4.48 14.68
N LYS A 8 -23.96 -3.83 14.18
CA LYS A 8 -23.79 -2.37 14.26
C LYS A 8 -24.39 -1.61 13.08
N GLY A 9 -25.01 -2.32 12.13
CA GLY A 9 -25.58 -1.73 10.92
C GLY A 9 -24.52 -1.14 9.97
N VAL A 10 -23.28 -1.67 10.03
CA VAL A 10 -22.17 -1.23 9.19
C VAL A 10 -21.99 -2.19 8.02
N THR A 11 -22.13 -1.68 6.81
CA THR A 11 -21.77 -2.40 5.57
C THR A 11 -20.44 -1.86 5.05
N PRO A 12 -19.33 -2.62 5.13
CA PRO A 12 -18.06 -2.17 4.58
C PRO A 12 -18.15 -2.11 3.04
N TYR A 13 -17.61 -1.06 2.44
CA TYR A 13 -17.47 -0.97 0.98
C TYR A 13 -16.61 -2.09 0.42
N GLY A 14 -15.47 -2.34 1.03
CA GLY A 14 -14.51 -3.36 0.64
C GLY A 14 -13.86 -4.04 1.83
N TYR A 15 -13.33 -5.21 1.60
CA TYR A 15 -12.66 -6.03 2.60
C TYR A 15 -11.42 -6.69 1.97
N ASP A 16 -10.25 -6.45 2.54
CA ASP A 16 -9.01 -7.12 2.14
C ASP A 16 -9.02 -8.52 2.78
N VAL A 17 -9.41 -9.51 1.98
CA VAL A 17 -9.59 -10.91 2.43
C VAL A 17 -8.26 -11.57 2.71
N ILE A 18 -7.27 -11.27 1.86
CA ILE A 18 -5.92 -11.79 1.98
C ILE A 18 -4.94 -10.65 1.76
N ASN A 19 -3.95 -10.55 2.64
CA ASN A 19 -2.88 -9.56 2.58
C ASN A 19 -1.51 -10.24 2.51
N GLU A 20 -0.62 -9.72 1.64
CA GLU A 20 0.81 -10.07 1.55
C GLU A 20 1.10 -11.57 1.32
N ALA A 21 0.36 -12.15 0.40
CA ALA A 21 0.47 -13.58 0.15
C ALA A 21 1.66 -13.98 -0.73
N ILE A 22 2.22 -13.06 -1.53
CA ILE A 22 3.28 -13.39 -2.49
C ILE A 22 4.67 -13.06 -1.91
N THR A 23 5.61 -13.99 -2.04
CA THR A 23 6.99 -13.78 -1.59
C THR A 23 7.72 -12.73 -2.44
N ASP A 24 8.67 -12.01 -1.84
CA ASP A 24 9.59 -11.11 -2.57
C ASP A 24 10.73 -11.88 -3.29
N GLY A 25 11.00 -13.07 -2.84
CA GLY A 25 11.99 -14.00 -3.38
C GLY A 25 11.36 -15.35 -3.75
N ASN A 26 12.20 -16.38 -3.85
CA ASN A 26 11.77 -17.76 -4.10
C ASN A 26 10.83 -17.92 -5.32
N GLY A 27 11.04 -17.09 -6.36
CA GLY A 27 10.26 -17.09 -7.59
C GLY A 27 8.88 -16.47 -7.47
N ASN A 28 8.65 -15.60 -6.48
CA ASN A 28 7.38 -14.92 -6.24
C ASN A 28 6.21 -15.92 -6.11
N LYS A 29 6.29 -16.79 -5.15
CA LYS A 29 5.29 -17.83 -4.90
C LYS A 29 4.35 -17.44 -3.76
N VAL A 30 3.23 -18.16 -3.65
CA VAL A 30 2.29 -18.00 -2.55
C VAL A 30 2.91 -18.55 -1.27
N ARG A 31 2.93 -17.74 -0.21
CA ARG A 31 3.50 -18.10 1.10
C ARG A 31 2.76 -19.29 1.72
N GLY A 32 3.51 -20.24 2.25
CA GLY A 32 2.99 -21.46 2.89
C GLY A 32 2.40 -22.49 1.92
N VAL A 33 2.48 -22.28 0.60
CA VAL A 33 2.08 -23.26 -0.41
C VAL A 33 3.33 -23.89 -1.01
N ASP A 34 3.32 -25.20 -1.21
CA ASP A 34 4.46 -25.97 -1.74
C ASP A 34 5.78 -25.77 -0.94
N ASN A 35 5.67 -25.66 0.39
CA ASN A 35 6.81 -25.44 1.30
C ASN A 35 7.61 -24.19 0.97
N VAL A 36 6.94 -23.12 0.56
CA VAL A 36 7.56 -21.83 0.28
C VAL A 36 7.47 -20.93 1.51
N PHE A 37 8.63 -20.63 2.09
CA PHE A 37 8.80 -19.70 3.19
C PHE A 37 9.07 -18.30 2.63
N GLY A 38 8.42 -17.29 3.18
CA GLY A 38 8.42 -15.95 2.60
C GLY A 38 9.60 -15.09 2.96
N MET A 39 10.22 -15.33 4.12
CA MET A 39 11.27 -14.48 4.67
C MET A 39 12.49 -15.29 5.12
N SER A 40 13.63 -14.63 5.22
CA SER A 40 14.82 -15.23 5.83
C SER A 40 14.56 -15.49 7.31
N GLY A 41 14.73 -16.74 7.73
CA GLY A 41 14.46 -17.17 9.09
C GLY A 41 13.12 -17.85 9.30
N ASP A 42 12.25 -17.89 8.29
CA ASP A 42 11.05 -18.72 8.33
C ASP A 42 11.46 -20.19 8.44
N THR A 43 10.78 -20.91 9.30
CA THR A 43 10.99 -22.34 9.50
C THR A 43 9.76 -23.13 9.07
N GLU A 44 9.98 -24.37 8.65
CA GLU A 44 8.88 -25.28 8.40
C GLU A 44 8.14 -25.56 9.72
N PRO A 45 6.78 -25.48 9.74
CA PRO A 45 6.01 -25.81 10.93
C PRO A 45 6.26 -27.23 11.38
N THR A 46 6.26 -27.45 12.68
CA THR A 46 6.27 -28.81 13.24
C THR A 46 4.95 -29.52 12.95
N GLU A 47 4.92 -30.85 13.13
CA GLU A 47 3.66 -31.61 12.97
C GLU A 47 2.53 -31.04 13.86
N ASN A 48 2.84 -30.63 15.08
CA ASN A 48 1.88 -30.05 16.00
C ASN A 48 1.33 -28.70 15.50
N GLU A 49 2.20 -27.88 14.93
CA GLU A 49 1.79 -26.61 14.32
C GLU A 49 0.95 -26.84 13.08
N ALA A 50 1.33 -27.79 12.22
CA ALA A 50 0.60 -28.15 11.01
C ALA A 50 -0.79 -28.71 11.33
N ASP A 51 -0.93 -29.45 12.43
CA ASP A 51 -2.22 -29.94 12.93
C ASP A 51 -3.09 -28.86 13.61
N GLY A 52 -2.54 -27.67 13.82
CA GLY A 52 -3.23 -26.57 14.47
C GLY A 52 -3.46 -26.79 15.98
N LEU A 53 -2.77 -27.73 16.58
CA LEU A 53 -2.91 -28.08 18.01
C LEU A 53 -2.03 -27.23 18.90
N GLU A 54 -0.83 -26.91 18.45
CA GLU A 54 0.09 -25.99 19.11
C GLU A 54 0.78 -25.12 18.08
N LEU A 55 0.78 -23.79 18.30
CA LEU A 55 1.51 -22.83 17.47
C LEU A 55 2.83 -22.50 18.16
N ASN A 56 3.94 -22.71 17.48
CA ASN A 56 5.25 -22.27 17.95
C ASN A 56 5.49 -20.81 17.52
N TRP A 57 5.09 -19.89 18.36
CA TRP A 57 5.25 -18.45 18.13
C TRP A 57 6.71 -17.98 18.02
N GLU A 58 7.66 -18.82 18.42
CA GLU A 58 9.09 -18.54 18.30
C GLU A 58 9.65 -18.95 16.92
N SER A 59 8.95 -19.78 16.17
CA SER A 59 9.39 -20.25 14.85
C SER A 59 9.21 -19.21 13.74
N GLY A 60 8.55 -18.09 14.02
CA GLY A 60 8.41 -16.98 13.10
C GLY A 60 7.07 -16.91 12.40
N HIS A 61 7.02 -17.06 11.09
CA HIS A 61 5.86 -16.68 10.28
C HIS A 61 4.91 -17.84 10.03
N PHE A 62 3.64 -17.66 10.40
CA PHE A 62 2.58 -18.61 10.17
C PHE A 62 1.79 -18.24 8.92
N TYR A 63 1.79 -19.14 7.94
CA TYR A 63 1.05 -18.93 6.70
C TYR A 63 -0.11 -19.91 6.59
N TRP A 64 -1.29 -19.42 6.27
CA TRP A 64 -2.50 -20.22 6.14
C TRP A 64 -2.36 -21.38 5.16
N GLY A 65 -1.47 -21.25 4.15
CA GLY A 65 -1.19 -22.27 3.17
C GLY A 65 -0.69 -23.61 3.77
N TYR A 66 -0.06 -23.57 4.95
CA TYR A 66 0.36 -24.80 5.65
C TYR A 66 -0.82 -25.56 6.25
N TYR A 67 -1.80 -24.85 6.76
CA TYR A 67 -2.86 -25.42 7.58
C TYR A 67 -4.13 -25.69 6.78
N VAL A 68 -4.35 -24.94 5.71
CA VAL A 68 -5.60 -24.99 4.96
C VAL A 68 -5.30 -25.16 3.48
N LYS A 69 -5.48 -26.37 2.97
CA LYS A 69 -5.41 -26.62 1.54
C LYS A 69 -6.40 -25.72 0.79
N ASP A 70 -5.96 -25.09 -0.31
CA ASP A 70 -6.76 -24.19 -1.13
C ASP A 70 -7.29 -22.98 -0.34
N TYR A 71 -6.49 -22.50 0.65
CA TYR A 71 -6.93 -21.43 1.56
C TYR A 71 -7.40 -20.17 0.83
N GLY A 72 -6.81 -19.84 -0.32
CA GLY A 72 -7.18 -18.67 -1.11
C GLY A 72 -8.66 -18.68 -1.47
N VAL A 73 -9.13 -19.71 -2.17
CA VAL A 73 -10.55 -19.82 -2.55
C VAL A 73 -11.46 -19.95 -1.33
N LYS A 74 -11.04 -20.71 -0.31
CA LYS A 74 -11.82 -20.87 0.93
C LYS A 74 -12.00 -19.56 1.68
N ALA A 75 -10.96 -18.73 1.77
CA ALA A 75 -11.02 -17.43 2.41
C ALA A 75 -12.05 -16.51 1.71
N PHE A 76 -12.01 -16.45 0.39
CA PHE A 76 -12.97 -15.65 -0.38
C PHE A 76 -14.39 -16.21 -0.30
N GLN A 77 -14.59 -17.53 -0.31
CA GLN A 77 -15.89 -18.16 -0.12
C GLN A 77 -16.47 -17.86 1.26
N LEU A 78 -15.65 -17.91 2.32
CA LEU A 78 -16.07 -17.54 3.68
C LEU A 78 -16.40 -16.04 3.77
N ALA A 79 -15.56 -15.18 3.20
CA ALA A 79 -15.83 -13.75 3.15
C ALA A 79 -17.17 -13.45 2.45
N ARG A 80 -17.41 -14.06 1.27
CA ARG A 80 -18.66 -13.88 0.54
C ARG A 80 -19.88 -14.44 1.28
N LYS A 81 -19.70 -15.48 2.08
CA LYS A 81 -20.77 -16.09 2.88
C LYS A 81 -21.22 -15.19 4.04
N TYR A 82 -20.29 -14.49 4.68
CA TYR A 82 -20.54 -13.76 5.93
C TYR A 82 -20.60 -12.25 5.79
N LEU A 83 -20.03 -11.68 4.72
CA LEU A 83 -20.12 -10.26 4.42
C LEU A 83 -21.32 -9.96 3.52
N PRO A 84 -21.88 -8.73 3.57
CA PRO A 84 -22.92 -8.29 2.64
C PRO A 84 -22.51 -8.51 1.18
N ALA A 85 -23.48 -8.82 0.33
CA ALA A 85 -23.24 -9.14 -1.09
C ALA A 85 -22.59 -7.99 -1.87
N GLU A 86 -22.87 -6.75 -1.48
CA GLU A 86 -22.33 -5.51 -2.06
C GLU A 86 -20.88 -5.23 -1.65
N THR A 87 -20.40 -5.82 -0.55
CA THR A 87 -19.01 -5.64 -0.09
C THR A 87 -18.05 -6.19 -1.12
N LYS A 88 -17.10 -5.37 -1.58
CA LYS A 88 -16.06 -5.78 -2.53
C LYS A 88 -14.96 -6.56 -1.82
N LEU A 89 -14.57 -7.69 -2.39
CA LEU A 89 -13.55 -8.57 -1.82
C LEU A 89 -12.23 -8.37 -2.56
N PHE A 90 -11.21 -7.94 -1.82
CA PHE A 90 -9.89 -7.64 -2.36
C PHE A 90 -8.84 -8.65 -1.90
N ILE A 91 -7.80 -8.77 -2.71
CA ILE A 91 -6.51 -9.32 -2.34
C ILE A 91 -5.50 -8.19 -2.42
N ASN A 92 -4.60 -8.07 -1.44
CA ASN A 92 -3.69 -6.93 -1.28
C ASN A 92 -2.25 -7.39 -1.16
N ASP A 93 -1.30 -6.66 -1.76
CA ASP A 93 0.12 -6.94 -1.61
C ASP A 93 0.95 -5.66 -1.85
N TYR A 94 2.23 -5.70 -1.46
CA TYR A 94 3.18 -4.59 -1.54
C TYR A 94 4.23 -4.82 -2.63
N ASN A 95 5.03 -3.79 -2.94
CA ASN A 95 6.12 -3.79 -3.93
C ASN A 95 5.69 -4.17 -5.36
N LEU A 96 4.41 -4.07 -5.69
CA LEU A 96 3.91 -4.45 -7.00
C LEU A 96 4.37 -3.50 -8.11
N GLU A 97 4.64 -2.22 -7.78
CA GLU A 97 5.17 -1.21 -8.69
C GLU A 97 6.65 -1.42 -9.01
N THR A 98 7.39 -2.04 -8.10
CA THR A 98 8.83 -2.28 -8.25
C THR A 98 9.17 -3.70 -8.68
N SER A 99 8.24 -4.65 -8.54
CA SER A 99 8.42 -6.06 -8.88
C SER A 99 7.36 -6.57 -9.85
N PRO A 100 7.55 -6.40 -11.16
CA PRO A 100 6.62 -6.91 -12.18
C PRO A 100 6.38 -8.43 -12.10
N SER A 101 7.37 -9.19 -11.65
CA SER A 101 7.24 -10.65 -11.45
C SER A 101 6.32 -10.99 -10.27
N LYS A 102 6.40 -10.23 -9.18
CA LYS A 102 5.49 -10.36 -8.03
C LYS A 102 4.06 -10.00 -8.42
N LEU A 103 3.89 -8.90 -9.15
CA LEU A 103 2.59 -8.50 -9.71
C LEU A 103 1.99 -9.59 -10.59
N ALA A 104 2.79 -10.17 -11.51
CA ALA A 104 2.32 -11.25 -12.37
C ALA A 104 1.91 -12.49 -11.57
N ALA A 105 2.69 -12.87 -10.55
CA ALA A 105 2.38 -14.00 -9.67
C ALA A 105 1.07 -13.77 -8.89
N LEU A 106 0.84 -12.57 -8.37
CA LEU A 106 -0.40 -12.22 -7.69
C LEU A 106 -1.61 -12.34 -8.64
N ILE A 107 -1.50 -11.81 -9.85
CA ILE A 107 -2.57 -11.89 -10.86
C ILE A 107 -2.87 -13.35 -11.25
N GLU A 108 -1.87 -14.17 -11.44
CA GLU A 108 -2.06 -15.59 -11.73
C GLU A 108 -2.74 -16.33 -10.56
N TRP A 109 -2.38 -15.98 -9.33
CA TRP A 109 -3.04 -16.56 -8.17
C TRP A 109 -4.51 -16.12 -8.05
N VAL A 110 -4.82 -14.85 -8.32
CA VAL A 110 -6.22 -14.35 -8.41
C VAL A 110 -7.02 -15.17 -9.43
N LYS A 111 -6.46 -15.39 -10.63
CA LYS A 111 -7.10 -16.23 -11.66
C LYS A 111 -7.34 -17.66 -11.18
N SER A 112 -6.38 -18.23 -10.42
CA SER A 112 -6.51 -19.59 -9.89
C SER A 112 -7.61 -19.67 -8.81
N ILE A 113 -7.76 -18.65 -7.97
CA ILE A 113 -8.84 -18.54 -6.98
C ILE A 113 -10.20 -18.48 -7.67
N ASP A 114 -10.37 -17.63 -8.68
CA ASP A 114 -11.59 -17.52 -9.45
C ASP A 114 -11.93 -18.84 -10.17
N ALA A 115 -10.94 -19.48 -10.78
CA ALA A 115 -11.11 -20.77 -11.45
C ALA A 115 -11.51 -21.87 -10.48
N ALA A 116 -10.88 -21.96 -9.30
CA ALA A 116 -11.22 -22.94 -8.27
C ALA A 116 -12.61 -22.72 -7.68
N ASN A 117 -13.10 -21.48 -7.67
CA ASN A 117 -14.48 -21.14 -7.29
C ASN A 117 -15.52 -21.45 -8.40
N GLY A 118 -15.09 -21.65 -9.64
CA GLY A 118 -15.95 -21.84 -10.79
C GLY A 118 -16.58 -20.55 -11.35
N SER A 119 -16.29 -19.40 -10.74
CA SER A 119 -16.70 -18.07 -11.19
C SER A 119 -15.84 -17.02 -10.50
N ALA A 120 -15.84 -15.78 -11.02
CA ALA A 120 -15.15 -14.66 -10.38
C ALA A 120 -15.68 -14.43 -8.96
N ILE A 121 -14.80 -14.52 -7.96
CA ILE A 121 -15.11 -14.25 -6.56
C ILE A 121 -14.23 -13.15 -5.96
N VAL A 122 -13.04 -12.91 -6.54
CA VAL A 122 -12.18 -11.78 -6.22
C VAL A 122 -12.68 -10.56 -6.99
N ASP A 123 -13.17 -9.54 -6.28
CA ASP A 123 -13.69 -8.32 -6.93
C ASP A 123 -12.55 -7.37 -7.33
N GLY A 124 -11.49 -7.28 -6.56
CA GLY A 124 -10.42 -6.31 -6.78
C GLY A 124 -9.05 -6.76 -6.32
N ILE A 125 -8.05 -6.02 -6.79
CA ILE A 125 -6.65 -6.17 -6.38
C ILE A 125 -6.20 -4.85 -5.76
N GLY A 126 -5.73 -4.94 -4.52
CA GLY A 126 -5.09 -3.85 -3.79
C GLY A 126 -3.58 -3.85 -4.03
N THR A 127 -3.01 -2.66 -4.06
CA THR A 127 -1.58 -2.42 -4.03
C THR A 127 -1.27 -1.45 -2.89
N GLN A 128 -0.40 -1.85 -1.96
CA GLN A 128 -0.09 -1.04 -0.78
C GLN A 128 0.57 0.28 -1.17
N MET A 129 1.57 0.24 -2.04
CA MET A 129 2.34 1.39 -2.51
C MET A 129 3.10 2.11 -1.39
N HIS A 130 3.83 1.35 -0.59
CA HIS A 130 4.85 1.88 0.32
C HIS A 130 6.08 2.30 -0.50
N ILE A 131 6.10 3.57 -0.89
CA ILE A 131 7.11 4.09 -1.82
C ILE A 131 8.29 4.65 -1.04
N ALA A 132 9.51 4.17 -1.34
CA ALA A 132 10.75 4.71 -0.82
C ALA A 132 11.48 5.52 -1.91
N ILE A 133 11.86 6.76 -1.59
CA ILE A 133 12.65 7.62 -2.45
C ILE A 133 13.89 8.15 -1.73
N ASN A 134 14.96 8.42 -2.50
CA ASN A 134 16.16 9.05 -1.99
C ASN A 134 16.35 10.44 -2.65
N PRO A 135 15.55 11.45 -2.25
CA PRO A 135 15.62 12.77 -2.85
C PRO A 135 16.88 13.52 -2.39
N THR A 136 17.31 14.45 -3.20
CA THR A 136 18.50 15.29 -2.99
C THR A 136 18.12 16.78 -2.95
N ASP A 137 19.12 17.67 -2.76
CA ASP A 137 18.92 19.11 -2.87
C ASP A 137 18.93 19.59 -4.35
N ASP A 138 19.24 18.70 -5.30
CA ASP A 138 19.24 19.01 -6.73
C ASP A 138 17.89 18.69 -7.37
N ALA A 139 17.18 19.72 -7.84
CA ALA A 139 15.88 19.60 -8.47
C ALA A 139 15.89 18.73 -9.74
N THR A 140 17.01 18.72 -10.49
CA THR A 140 17.12 17.91 -11.71
C THR A 140 17.16 16.42 -11.37
N SER A 141 17.96 16.06 -10.36
CA SER A 141 18.00 14.69 -9.85
C SER A 141 16.64 14.23 -9.33
N ASN A 142 15.93 15.10 -8.61
CA ASN A 142 14.59 14.81 -8.09
C ASN A 142 13.56 14.60 -9.20
N THR A 143 13.63 15.38 -10.30
CA THR A 143 12.76 15.18 -11.47
C THR A 143 12.98 13.79 -12.08
N SER A 144 14.24 13.33 -12.13
CA SER A 144 14.56 11.99 -12.63
C SER A 144 14.01 10.87 -11.72
N ILE A 145 14.04 11.07 -10.40
CA ILE A 145 13.43 10.13 -9.43
C ILE A 145 11.94 9.97 -9.74
N VAL A 146 11.21 11.09 -9.85
CA VAL A 146 9.77 11.08 -10.11
C VAL A 146 9.45 10.43 -11.46
N SER A 147 10.17 10.78 -12.54
CA SER A 147 9.90 10.22 -13.87
C SER A 147 10.17 8.72 -13.95
N ASN A 148 11.27 8.24 -13.37
CA ASN A 148 11.60 6.81 -13.33
C ASN A 148 10.57 5.99 -12.52
N LEU A 149 10.09 6.56 -11.42
CA LEU A 149 9.04 5.93 -10.63
C LEU A 149 7.71 5.93 -11.37
N LYS A 150 7.39 7.03 -12.08
CA LYS A 150 6.17 7.13 -12.89
C LYS A 150 6.06 6.02 -13.93
N GLU A 151 7.14 5.70 -14.64
CA GLU A 151 7.15 4.62 -15.63
C GLU A 151 6.73 3.28 -15.00
N LYS A 152 7.23 2.98 -13.80
CA LYS A 152 6.92 1.76 -13.06
C LYS A 152 5.47 1.74 -12.57
N VAL A 153 5.01 2.83 -11.98
CA VAL A 153 3.64 3.00 -11.47
C VAL A 153 2.62 2.94 -12.61
N ASP A 154 2.89 3.60 -13.75
CA ASP A 154 2.04 3.53 -14.94
C ASP A 154 1.95 2.09 -15.48
N ALA A 155 3.07 1.37 -15.54
CA ALA A 155 3.11 -0.02 -15.98
C ALA A 155 2.30 -0.94 -15.06
N GLN A 156 2.43 -0.77 -13.74
CA GLN A 156 1.67 -1.50 -12.74
C GLN A 156 0.16 -1.26 -12.92
N PHE A 157 -0.29 -0.01 -12.95
CA PHE A 157 -1.72 0.30 -13.09
C PHE A 157 -2.32 -0.21 -14.40
N LYS A 158 -1.59 -0.10 -15.52
CA LYS A 158 -2.01 -0.70 -16.81
C LYS A 158 -2.16 -2.22 -16.69
N THR A 159 -1.23 -2.88 -16.01
CA THR A 159 -1.26 -4.32 -15.82
C THR A 159 -2.43 -4.75 -14.93
N LEU A 160 -2.68 -4.02 -13.84
CA LEU A 160 -3.83 -4.25 -12.96
C LEU A 160 -5.15 -3.98 -13.70
N ALA A 161 -5.26 -2.88 -14.43
CA ALA A 161 -6.46 -2.53 -15.22
C ALA A 161 -6.79 -3.60 -16.28
N ALA A 162 -5.77 -4.21 -16.89
CA ALA A 162 -5.96 -5.28 -17.87
C ALA A 162 -6.60 -6.55 -17.29
N THR A 163 -6.63 -6.71 -15.97
CA THR A 163 -7.33 -7.83 -15.31
C THR A 163 -8.85 -7.71 -15.35
N GLY A 164 -9.38 -6.51 -15.59
CA GLY A 164 -10.82 -6.20 -15.48
C GLY A 164 -11.32 -6.10 -14.03
N LYS A 165 -10.47 -6.31 -13.03
CA LYS A 165 -10.79 -6.21 -11.61
C LYS A 165 -10.81 -4.76 -11.13
N LEU A 166 -11.46 -4.51 -9.99
CA LEU A 166 -11.28 -3.25 -9.27
C LEU A 166 -9.81 -3.08 -8.84
N VAL A 167 -9.32 -1.86 -8.89
CA VAL A 167 -7.96 -1.51 -8.48
C VAL A 167 -8.03 -0.49 -7.34
N ARG A 168 -7.34 -0.78 -6.24
CA ARG A 168 -7.26 0.09 -5.07
C ARG A 168 -5.82 0.29 -4.66
N VAL A 169 -5.44 1.52 -4.35
CA VAL A 169 -4.24 1.78 -3.57
C VAL A 169 -4.64 1.77 -2.09
N THR A 170 -4.02 0.92 -1.30
CA THR A 170 -4.53 0.58 0.04
C THR A 170 -3.78 1.26 1.16
N GLU A 171 -2.49 1.58 0.96
CA GLU A 171 -1.60 1.95 2.06
C GLU A 171 -0.53 2.96 1.61
N LEU A 172 -0.89 3.92 0.76
CA LEU A 172 0.07 4.85 0.19
C LEU A 172 0.80 5.66 1.26
N ASP A 173 2.09 5.50 1.31
CA ASP A 173 3.04 6.41 1.94
C ASP A 173 4.25 6.66 1.04
N VAL A 174 4.98 7.76 1.27
CA VAL A 174 6.17 8.10 0.49
C VAL A 174 7.32 8.44 1.44
N ASP A 175 8.10 7.43 1.77
CA ASP A 175 9.26 7.57 2.65
C ASP A 175 10.44 8.22 1.94
N MET A 176 11.06 9.18 2.63
CA MET A 176 12.32 9.79 2.21
C MET A 176 13.47 9.15 2.99
N CYS A 177 14.22 8.27 2.34
CA CYS A 177 15.28 7.52 3.01
C CYS A 177 16.46 7.21 2.09
N LYS A 178 17.54 6.74 2.70
CA LYS A 178 18.69 6.14 2.04
C LYS A 178 18.84 4.71 2.54
N TYR A 179 19.56 3.91 1.79
CA TYR A 179 19.99 2.59 2.23
C TYR A 179 21.51 2.61 2.38
N ASN A 180 22.00 2.18 3.55
CA ASN A 180 23.43 2.08 3.81
C ASN A 180 24.06 0.87 3.07
N ALA A 181 25.35 0.68 3.23
CA ALA A 181 26.08 -0.41 2.56
C ALA A 181 25.60 -1.82 2.97
N ASN A 182 24.92 -1.95 4.10
CA ASN A 182 24.34 -3.20 4.59
C ASN A 182 22.89 -3.40 4.09
N GLY A 183 22.34 -2.43 3.34
CA GLY A 183 20.95 -2.47 2.90
C GLY A 183 19.93 -2.03 3.97
N GLU A 184 20.40 -1.42 5.08
CA GLU A 184 19.53 -0.94 6.13
C GLU A 184 19.00 0.46 5.79
N ARG A 185 17.72 0.69 6.10
CA ARG A 185 17.06 1.97 5.88
C ARG A 185 17.57 3.04 6.86
N GLU A 186 17.93 4.19 6.33
CA GLU A 186 18.27 5.41 7.07
C GLU A 186 17.29 6.52 6.67
N ALA A 187 16.44 6.94 7.60
CA ALA A 187 15.48 8.01 7.37
C ALA A 187 16.17 9.35 7.09
N ILE A 188 15.61 10.14 6.17
CA ILE A 188 15.92 11.57 6.06
C ILE A 188 15.01 12.31 7.04
N SER A 189 15.43 12.40 8.29
CA SER A 189 14.63 12.93 9.40
C SER A 189 14.44 14.44 9.37
N SER A 190 15.28 15.17 8.62
CA SER A 190 15.23 16.63 8.43
C SER A 190 15.34 16.98 6.95
N PRO A 191 14.30 16.72 6.16
CA PRO A 191 14.33 16.96 4.72
C PRO A 191 14.39 18.46 4.40
N SER A 192 15.14 18.80 3.35
CA SER A 192 15.15 20.15 2.76
C SER A 192 13.85 20.46 2.00
N ALA A 193 13.63 21.72 1.65
CA ALA A 193 12.50 22.14 0.82
C ALA A 193 12.48 21.41 -0.56
N ALA A 194 13.65 21.17 -1.17
CA ALA A 194 13.76 20.44 -2.42
C ALA A 194 13.34 18.96 -2.26
N GLN A 195 13.69 18.35 -1.15
CA GLN A 195 13.32 16.96 -0.83
C GLN A 195 11.82 16.83 -0.53
N TYR A 196 11.24 17.74 0.24
CA TYR A 196 9.78 17.81 0.46
C TYR A 196 9.01 18.01 -0.85
N LYS A 197 9.55 18.85 -1.76
CA LYS A 197 8.93 19.02 -3.08
C LYS A 197 8.96 17.74 -3.90
N CYS A 198 10.06 17.02 -3.89
CA CYS A 198 10.15 15.72 -4.56
C CYS A 198 9.09 14.75 -4.03
N GLN A 199 8.93 14.66 -2.71
CA GLN A 199 7.87 13.85 -2.09
C GLN A 199 6.48 14.27 -2.58
N ALA A 200 6.20 15.58 -2.63
CA ALA A 200 4.93 16.10 -3.13
C ALA A 200 4.68 15.74 -4.59
N ASP A 201 5.72 15.82 -5.44
CA ASP A 201 5.63 15.47 -6.85
C ASP A 201 5.37 13.96 -7.03
N VAL A 202 5.89 13.10 -6.14
CA VAL A 202 5.57 11.66 -6.13
C VAL A 202 4.11 11.42 -5.75
N TYR A 203 3.60 12.05 -4.69
CA TYR A 203 2.18 11.95 -4.36
C TYR A 203 1.30 12.39 -5.53
N LYS A 204 1.56 13.56 -6.12
CA LYS A 204 0.84 14.05 -7.29
C LYS A 204 0.85 13.03 -8.43
N MET A 205 2.04 12.53 -8.75
CA MET A 205 2.25 11.55 -9.82
C MET A 205 1.44 10.27 -9.60
N VAL A 206 1.38 9.73 -8.39
CA VAL A 206 0.61 8.51 -8.09
C VAL A 206 -0.88 8.72 -8.35
N PHE A 207 -1.46 9.83 -7.88
CA PHE A 207 -2.86 10.14 -8.11
C PHE A 207 -3.17 10.34 -9.60
N GLU A 208 -2.32 11.07 -10.34
CA GLU A 208 -2.48 11.29 -11.77
C GLU A 208 -2.33 9.99 -12.56
N SER A 209 -1.34 9.16 -12.22
CA SER A 209 -1.13 7.84 -12.83
C SER A 209 -2.32 6.91 -12.64
N TYR A 210 -2.87 6.86 -11.42
CA TYR A 210 -4.04 6.08 -11.10
C TYR A 210 -5.25 6.50 -11.96
N LYS A 211 -5.57 7.79 -11.97
CA LYS A 211 -6.67 8.34 -12.78
C LYS A 211 -6.50 8.10 -14.29
N THR A 212 -5.26 8.14 -14.76
CA THR A 212 -4.96 8.02 -16.20
C THR A 212 -4.99 6.57 -16.68
N ASN A 213 -4.47 5.63 -15.86
CA ASN A 213 -4.20 4.26 -16.31
C ASN A 213 -5.21 3.24 -15.81
N VAL A 214 -6.04 3.58 -14.81
CA VAL A 214 -7.13 2.72 -14.34
C VAL A 214 -8.45 3.27 -14.86
N PRO A 215 -9.24 2.50 -15.65
CA PRO A 215 -10.56 2.92 -16.08
C PRO A 215 -11.46 3.32 -14.91
N GLU A 216 -12.26 4.36 -15.03
CA GLU A 216 -13.12 4.88 -13.95
C GLU A 216 -13.97 3.79 -13.29
N ALA A 217 -14.54 2.88 -14.08
CA ALA A 217 -15.35 1.77 -13.58
C ALA A 217 -14.56 0.74 -12.74
N GLN A 218 -13.23 0.75 -12.80
CA GLN A 218 -12.36 -0.10 -12.02
C GLN A 218 -11.70 0.65 -10.85
N GLN A 219 -11.85 1.97 -10.74
CA GLN A 219 -11.26 2.75 -9.65
C GLN A 219 -12.00 2.51 -8.34
N SER A 220 -11.27 2.03 -7.32
CA SER A 220 -11.78 1.78 -5.98
C SER A 220 -11.15 2.69 -4.90
N GLY A 221 -10.38 3.68 -5.33
CA GLY A 221 -9.82 4.73 -4.49
C GLY A 221 -8.38 4.52 -4.07
N ILE A 222 -7.87 5.52 -3.36
CA ILE A 222 -6.52 5.56 -2.76
C ILE A 222 -6.68 5.84 -1.27
N THR A 223 -6.06 5.01 -0.44
CA THR A 223 -5.98 5.18 1.01
C THR A 223 -4.54 5.52 1.39
N ILE A 224 -4.37 6.48 2.27
CA ILE A 224 -3.06 6.85 2.83
C ILE A 224 -2.79 6.00 4.07
N TRP A 225 -1.58 5.45 4.19
CA TRP A 225 -1.15 4.67 5.34
C TRP A 225 -0.58 5.59 6.41
N SER A 226 -1.27 5.64 7.58
CA SER A 226 -1.09 6.63 8.62
C SER A 226 -1.45 8.06 8.13
N LEU A 227 -1.70 8.96 9.04
CA LEU A 227 -2.17 10.32 8.72
C LEU A 227 -1.05 11.34 8.85
N THR A 228 -0.23 11.21 9.88
CA THR A 228 0.76 12.20 10.28
C THR A 228 2.16 11.62 10.40
N ASP A 229 3.17 12.48 10.48
CA ASP A 229 4.55 12.10 10.79
C ASP A 229 4.79 12.02 12.30
N ASN A 230 3.76 11.79 13.11
CA ASN A 230 3.91 11.65 14.54
C ASN A 230 4.82 10.44 14.86
N PRO A 231 5.89 10.60 15.64
CA PRO A 231 6.79 9.51 15.99
C PRO A 231 6.10 8.30 16.63
N ASP A 232 5.01 8.51 17.39
CA ASP A 232 4.25 7.45 18.03
C ASP A 232 3.52 6.55 17.00
N GLU A 233 3.18 7.08 15.82
CA GLU A 233 2.59 6.34 14.70
C GLU A 233 3.65 5.54 13.94
N HIS A 234 4.93 5.91 14.07
CA HIS A 234 6.07 5.38 13.33
C HIS A 234 7.06 4.58 14.19
N GLU A 235 6.71 4.19 15.41
CA GLU A 235 7.60 3.43 16.29
C GLU A 235 8.06 2.11 15.64
N TYR A 236 7.13 1.44 14.94
CA TYR A 236 7.35 0.12 14.30
C TYR A 236 7.36 0.18 12.78
N TRP A 237 6.98 1.30 12.18
CA TRP A 237 6.92 1.48 10.74
C TRP A 237 7.53 2.82 10.32
N LEU A 238 8.57 2.78 9.49
CA LEU A 238 9.29 3.96 8.96
C LEU A 238 9.81 4.90 10.08
N LYS A 239 10.35 4.32 11.13
CA LYS A 239 10.89 5.08 12.28
C LYS A 239 11.74 6.27 11.84
N ASP A 240 11.56 7.42 12.50
CA ASP A 240 12.18 8.70 12.20
C ASP A 240 11.93 9.26 10.79
N GLY A 241 11.04 8.61 10.02
CA GLY A 241 10.64 9.04 8.69
C GLY A 241 9.67 10.21 8.68
N LYS A 242 9.43 10.73 7.48
CA LYS A 242 8.45 11.80 7.22
C LYS A 242 7.55 11.43 6.02
N PRO A 243 6.86 10.26 6.07
CA PRO A 243 6.22 9.71 4.88
C PRO A 243 4.87 10.36 4.52
N ASN A 244 4.17 10.98 5.48
CA ASN A 244 2.75 11.30 5.36
C ASN A 244 2.43 12.72 4.85
N LEU A 245 1.12 13.00 4.74
CA LEU A 245 0.59 14.27 4.22
C LEU A 245 0.65 15.40 5.24
N PHE A 246 0.64 15.05 6.53
CA PHE A 246 0.68 15.99 7.64
C PHE A 246 1.95 15.75 8.47
N ASP A 247 2.45 16.79 9.10
CA ASP A 247 3.56 16.65 10.03
C ASP A 247 3.11 16.20 11.43
N ALA A 248 4.07 16.08 12.36
CA ALA A 248 3.80 15.68 13.73
C ALA A 248 2.89 16.65 14.51
N ASP A 249 2.78 17.90 14.07
CA ASP A 249 1.90 18.92 14.63
C ASP A 249 0.53 18.98 13.91
N ASN A 250 0.22 18.00 13.06
CA ASN A 250 -0.98 17.92 12.21
C ASN A 250 -1.10 19.05 11.18
N LEU A 251 -0.01 19.66 10.79
CA LEU A 251 0.00 20.69 9.78
C LEU A 251 0.28 20.09 8.38
N ARG A 252 -0.37 20.64 7.36
CA ARG A 252 -0.25 20.16 5.96
C ARG A 252 1.16 20.38 5.43
N LYS A 253 1.73 19.33 4.85
CA LYS A 253 3.03 19.36 4.19
C LYS A 253 2.89 19.66 2.69
N TRP A 254 4.02 19.78 1.98
CA TRP A 254 4.03 19.81 0.50
C TRP A 254 3.36 18.56 -0.08
N ALA A 255 3.52 17.40 0.56
CA ALA A 255 2.87 16.16 0.20
C ALA A 255 1.34 16.28 0.11
N TYR A 256 0.71 17.01 1.04
CA TYR A 256 -0.72 17.30 0.99
C TYR A 256 -1.10 18.08 -0.27
N LYS A 257 -0.32 19.11 -0.63
CA LYS A 257 -0.55 19.83 -1.89
C LYS A 257 -0.43 18.91 -3.09
N GLY A 258 0.63 18.09 -3.12
CA GLY A 258 0.83 17.13 -4.21
C GLY A 258 -0.37 16.19 -4.39
N ALA A 259 -0.88 15.63 -3.30
CA ALA A 259 -2.07 14.79 -3.32
C ALA A 259 -3.30 15.55 -3.85
N CYS A 260 -3.55 16.78 -3.35
CA CYS A 260 -4.67 17.61 -3.80
C CYS A 260 -4.58 17.94 -5.31
N ASP A 261 -3.41 18.34 -5.78
CA ASP A 261 -3.18 18.66 -7.20
C ASP A 261 -3.38 17.41 -8.08
N GLY A 262 -2.91 16.25 -7.63
CA GLY A 262 -3.10 14.97 -8.33
C GLY A 262 -4.57 14.55 -8.40
N ILE A 263 -5.33 14.74 -7.33
CA ILE A 263 -6.79 14.50 -7.31
C ILE A 263 -7.50 15.46 -8.26
N ALA A 264 -7.17 16.76 -8.21
CA ALA A 264 -7.77 17.79 -9.06
C ALA A 264 -7.38 17.60 -10.54
N GLY A 265 -6.15 17.12 -10.81
CA GLY A 265 -5.57 17.06 -12.15
C GLY A 265 -5.02 18.41 -12.63
N GLU A 266 -4.87 19.38 -11.74
CA GLU A 266 -4.35 20.71 -12.01
C GLU A 266 -3.62 21.27 -10.79
N ASP A 267 -2.78 22.28 -10.97
CA ASP A 267 -2.17 23.01 -9.86
C ASP A 267 -3.20 23.95 -9.21
N LEU A 268 -3.62 23.61 -8.01
CA LEU A 268 -4.58 24.39 -7.23
C LEU A 268 -3.98 25.72 -6.68
N GLY A 269 -2.71 26.00 -6.96
CA GLY A 269 -2.02 27.20 -6.50
C GLY A 269 -1.79 27.27 -4.99
N LEU A 270 -1.97 26.14 -4.30
CA LEU A 270 -1.74 26.05 -2.86
C LEU A 270 -0.26 26.17 -2.55
N LYS A 271 0.08 27.05 -1.62
CA LYS A 271 1.46 27.27 -1.19
C LYS A 271 1.71 26.61 0.16
N PHE A 272 1.78 25.30 0.15
CA PHE A 272 2.21 24.53 1.31
C PHE A 272 3.65 24.09 1.11
N GLY A 273 4.36 23.89 2.20
CA GLY A 273 5.57 23.19 2.05
C GLY A 273 6.65 23.42 3.06
N GLY A 274 7.21 22.34 3.54
CA GLY A 274 8.28 22.36 4.51
C GLY A 274 7.97 23.25 5.70
N GLU A 275 8.90 24.09 6.07
CA GLU A 275 8.71 25.04 7.17
C GLU A 275 7.79 26.22 6.79
N ASP A 276 7.62 26.52 5.51
CA ASP A 276 6.86 27.70 5.04
C ASP A 276 5.35 27.54 5.19
N TYR A 277 4.82 26.35 5.30
CA TYR A 277 3.37 26.16 5.40
C TYR A 277 2.80 26.66 6.73
N LYS A 278 3.57 26.65 7.82
CA LYS A 278 3.19 27.27 9.10
C LYS A 278 2.94 28.76 8.90
N ALA A 279 3.89 29.46 8.28
CA ALA A 279 3.77 30.86 7.95
C ALA A 279 2.60 31.17 6.99
N TYR A 280 2.28 30.23 6.08
CA TYR A 280 1.11 30.34 5.23
C TYR A 280 -0.20 30.33 6.03
N TYR A 281 -0.38 29.41 6.96
CA TYR A 281 -1.57 29.35 7.82
C TYR A 281 -1.70 30.59 8.72
N GLU A 282 -0.61 31.01 9.32
CA GLU A 282 -0.58 32.22 10.14
C GLU A 282 -1.04 33.44 9.34
N ARG A 283 -0.58 33.61 8.10
CA ARG A 283 -0.98 34.70 7.22
C ARG A 283 -2.45 34.65 6.80
N GLN A 284 -3.03 33.47 6.71
CA GLN A 284 -4.42 33.27 6.29
C GLN A 284 -5.40 33.31 7.46
N ASN A 285 -4.92 33.49 8.71
CA ASN A 285 -5.72 33.35 9.94
C ASN A 285 -6.54 32.03 9.96
N VAL A 286 -6.05 31.01 9.28
CA VAL A 286 -6.69 29.70 9.22
C VAL A 286 -6.11 28.90 10.37
N SER A 287 -6.95 28.51 11.32
CA SER A 287 -6.56 27.53 12.31
C SER A 287 -6.23 26.22 11.55
N PRO A 288 -5.09 25.58 11.81
CA PRO A 288 -4.76 24.27 11.18
C PRO A 288 -5.66 23.13 11.69
N THR A 289 -6.68 23.43 12.48
CA THR A 289 -7.65 22.43 12.92
C THR A 289 -8.47 21.94 11.74
N VAL A 290 -8.45 20.63 11.59
CA VAL A 290 -9.30 19.86 10.67
C VAL A 290 -10.76 20.28 10.85
N GLN A 291 -11.39 20.78 9.80
CA GLN A 291 -12.84 20.79 9.69
C GLN A 291 -13.30 19.46 9.10
#